data_42da93fc6606496412ccea7a59fddce5
#
_entry.id   42da93fc6606496412ccea7a59fddce5
#
_cell.length_a   1.000
_cell.length_b   1.000
_cell.length_c   1.000
_cell.angle_alpha   90.00
_cell.angle_beta   90.00
_cell.angle_gamma   90.00
#
_symmetry.space_group_name_H-M   'P 1'
#
loop_
_entity.id
_entity.type
_entity.pdbx_description
1 polymer ?
#
loop_
_entity_poly.entity_id
_entity_poly.type
_entity_poly.pdbx_seq_one_letter_code
_entity_poly.pdbx_strand_id
1 'polypeptide(L)'
;MQLPFFIAIRYLFAKKSHNVINIISAISAIGMAIGTAALIIILSVYNGFDDIIKQSLSNIEPDILITPKKGKVFIPDSEAFNWIYEQETVYNMSSILQENVYINYDSHSGVAKAKGVDKVFEEESPIGEQMTEGKFQLHRGQIAMAVIGAGLAYRMDISPRFLSPIRIYFPDRKKPFSMSNPAASIKSIEVFPAGLFSVNTEIDNALIIVPIEKMRELIGYTEEVSAIEIRLRKGTGRKEIHRLLKGIADRLGPEYKVSDRFSQNESLYKMMKYEKATVYLILIFVIIIIAFNIFGSLSMLIIEKKTDIRTLKSLGACNKLIRKIFIVEGWLISILGMISGIAAGILFVLAQSHLGFIKMPGSFMATAYPVILKLSDILITMLAVAIIGYIIALLPTRLLKNNS
;
A
#
# COMPACT_ATOMS: atom_id res chain seq x y z
N MET A 1 -23.39 21.30 -37.22
CA MET A 1 -22.07 21.62 -36.60
C MET A 1 -22.06 23.09 -36.25
N GLN A 2 -21.82 23.49 -35.00
CA GLN A 2 -21.83 24.94 -34.65
C GLN A 2 -20.60 25.61 -35.25
N LEU A 3 -20.78 26.79 -35.86
CA LEU A 3 -19.74 27.56 -36.57
C LEU A 3 -18.41 27.70 -35.80
N PRO A 4 -18.38 27.95 -34.46
CA PRO A 4 -17.13 28.01 -33.71
C PRO A 4 -16.32 26.71 -33.74
N PHE A 5 -16.97 25.57 -33.65
CA PHE A 5 -16.33 24.26 -33.69
C PHE A 5 -15.71 23.93 -35.06
N PHE A 6 -16.44 24.29 -36.14
CA PHE A 6 -15.92 24.11 -37.48
C PHE A 6 -14.66 24.95 -37.74
N ILE A 7 -14.67 26.22 -37.31
CA ILE A 7 -13.51 27.11 -37.46
C ILE A 7 -12.33 26.64 -36.62
N ALA A 8 -12.57 26.23 -35.36
CA ALA A 8 -11.53 25.75 -34.46
C ALA A 8 -10.81 24.49 -34.98
N ILE A 9 -11.54 23.49 -35.49
CA ILE A 9 -10.96 22.31 -36.14
C ILE A 9 -10.12 22.70 -37.37
N ARG A 10 -10.63 23.60 -38.18
CA ARG A 10 -9.93 24.03 -39.40
C ARG A 10 -8.65 24.80 -39.05
N TYR A 11 -8.62 25.55 -37.96
CA TYR A 11 -7.41 26.21 -37.46
C TYR A 11 -6.37 25.21 -36.98
N LEU A 12 -6.81 24.18 -36.31
CA LEU A 12 -5.91 23.14 -35.74
C LEU A 12 -5.22 22.29 -36.83
N PHE A 13 -5.92 22.00 -37.96
CA PHE A 13 -5.46 21.07 -38.99
C PHE A 13 -5.14 21.72 -40.33
N ALA A 14 -5.16 23.07 -40.46
CA ALA A 14 -4.92 23.74 -41.71
C ALA A 14 -3.46 23.71 -42.17
N LYS A 15 -3.19 23.09 -43.32
CA LYS A 15 -1.84 22.94 -43.90
C LYS A 15 -1.19 24.26 -44.42
N LYS A 16 -1.91 25.37 -44.51
CA LYS A 16 -1.46 26.60 -45.17
C LYS A 16 -1.19 27.81 -44.28
N SER A 17 -1.27 27.68 -42.95
CA SER A 17 -1.02 28.78 -42.02
C SER A 17 0.30 28.55 -41.30
N HIS A 18 1.21 29.49 -41.44
CA HIS A 18 2.53 29.62 -40.79
C HIS A 18 2.95 28.50 -39.82
N ASN A 19 4.09 27.87 -40.09
CA ASN A 19 4.68 26.75 -39.29
C ASN A 19 4.67 26.99 -37.76
N VAL A 20 4.72 28.26 -37.33
CA VAL A 20 4.81 28.65 -35.91
C VAL A 20 3.54 28.27 -35.12
N ILE A 21 2.34 28.49 -35.67
CA ILE A 21 1.08 28.19 -34.97
C ILE A 21 0.91 26.70 -34.72
N ASN A 22 1.20 25.88 -35.74
CA ASN A 22 1.12 24.44 -35.63
C ASN A 22 2.15 23.88 -34.61
N ILE A 23 3.34 24.50 -34.56
CA ILE A 23 4.39 24.15 -33.58
C ILE A 23 3.93 24.48 -32.15
N ILE A 24 3.37 25.66 -31.92
CA ILE A 24 2.84 26.07 -30.60
C ILE A 24 1.73 25.12 -30.14
N SER A 25 0.77 24.82 -31.01
CA SER A 25 -0.33 23.90 -30.72
C SER A 25 0.19 22.47 -30.43
N ALA A 26 1.21 22.02 -31.19
CA ALA A 26 1.84 20.72 -30.99
C ALA A 26 2.60 20.66 -29.67
N ILE A 27 3.42 21.66 -29.34
CA ILE A 27 4.13 21.76 -28.06
C ILE A 27 3.13 21.72 -26.89
N SER A 28 2.01 22.39 -27.03
CA SER A 28 0.97 22.42 -26.01
C SER A 28 0.29 21.08 -25.82
N ALA A 29 -0.05 20.42 -26.93
CA ALA A 29 -0.62 19.08 -26.89
C ALA A 29 0.36 18.06 -26.29
N ILE A 30 1.65 18.17 -26.63
CA ILE A 30 2.72 17.32 -26.06
C ILE A 30 2.88 17.60 -24.56
N GLY A 31 2.95 18.85 -24.14
CA GLY A 31 3.03 19.21 -22.72
C GLY A 31 1.83 18.68 -21.91
N MET A 32 0.63 18.79 -22.48
CA MET A 32 -0.58 18.19 -21.92
C MET A 32 -0.48 16.66 -21.86
N ALA A 33 0.02 16.03 -22.93
CA ALA A 33 0.19 14.58 -22.98
C ALA A 33 1.17 14.08 -21.93
N ILE A 34 2.32 14.74 -21.78
CA ILE A 34 3.32 14.40 -20.75
C ILE A 34 2.71 14.54 -19.36
N GLY A 35 2.03 15.65 -19.06
CA GLY A 35 1.40 15.88 -17.78
C GLY A 35 0.32 14.84 -17.47
N THR A 36 -0.54 14.52 -18.45
CA THR A 36 -1.59 13.51 -18.28
C THR A 36 -1.01 12.10 -18.12
N ALA A 37 0.02 11.76 -18.89
CA ALA A 37 0.72 10.48 -18.74
C ALA A 37 1.38 10.37 -17.34
N ALA A 38 2.02 11.43 -16.86
CA ALA A 38 2.60 11.47 -15.53
C ALA A 38 1.55 11.24 -14.42
N LEU A 39 0.36 11.83 -14.53
CA LEU A 39 -0.75 11.59 -13.59
C LEU A 39 -1.14 10.11 -13.55
N ILE A 40 -1.32 9.47 -14.72
CA ILE A 40 -1.65 8.04 -14.81
C ILE A 40 -0.55 7.17 -14.19
N ILE A 41 0.71 7.44 -14.52
CA ILE A 41 1.86 6.67 -14.04
C ILE A 41 1.98 6.80 -12.50
N ILE A 42 1.93 8.02 -11.96
CA ILE A 42 2.04 8.27 -10.51
C ILE A 42 0.92 7.55 -9.76
N LEU A 43 -0.33 7.66 -10.22
CA LEU A 43 -1.46 6.98 -9.60
C LEU A 43 -1.33 5.45 -9.68
N SER A 44 -0.85 4.91 -10.80
CA SER A 44 -0.66 3.47 -10.97
C SER A 44 0.44 2.91 -10.08
N VAL A 45 1.55 3.62 -9.92
CA VAL A 45 2.63 3.28 -8.99
C VAL A 45 2.12 3.32 -7.55
N TYR A 46 1.42 4.39 -7.17
CA TYR A 46 0.83 4.51 -5.83
C TYR A 46 -0.12 3.35 -5.52
N ASN A 47 -1.00 2.99 -6.46
CA ASN A 47 -1.92 1.86 -6.29
C ASN A 47 -1.18 0.52 -6.15
N GLY A 48 -0.08 0.34 -6.90
CA GLY A 48 0.75 -0.86 -6.81
C GLY A 48 1.38 -1.02 -5.44
N PHE A 49 1.94 0.05 -4.88
CA PHE A 49 2.48 0.04 -3.51
C PHE A 49 1.39 -0.17 -2.44
N ASP A 50 0.27 0.55 -2.54
CA ASP A 50 -0.88 0.41 -1.63
C ASP A 50 -1.39 -1.04 -1.58
N ASP A 51 -1.39 -1.73 -2.73
CA ASP A 51 -1.82 -3.13 -2.83
C ASP A 51 -0.82 -4.09 -2.20
N ILE A 52 0.49 -3.96 -2.49
CA ILE A 52 1.54 -4.79 -1.87
C ILE A 52 1.52 -4.64 -0.35
N ILE A 53 1.44 -3.41 0.17
CA ILE A 53 1.40 -3.18 1.62
C ILE A 53 0.16 -3.85 2.22
N LYS A 54 -1.00 -3.69 1.60
CA LYS A 54 -2.24 -4.32 2.08
C LYS A 54 -2.18 -5.84 2.04
N GLN A 55 -1.64 -6.43 0.99
CA GLN A 55 -1.48 -7.88 0.89
C GLN A 55 -0.50 -8.41 1.92
N SER A 56 0.65 -7.75 2.09
CA SER A 56 1.65 -8.15 3.09
C SER A 56 1.11 -8.13 4.52
N LEU A 57 0.28 -7.15 4.87
CA LEU A 57 -0.36 -7.06 6.18
C LEU A 57 -1.50 -8.06 6.32
N SER A 58 -2.31 -8.27 5.27
CA SER A 58 -3.50 -9.12 5.34
C SER A 58 -3.18 -10.61 5.51
N ASN A 59 -2.01 -11.06 5.07
CA ASN A 59 -1.66 -12.49 5.09
C ASN A 59 -1.16 -12.98 6.44
N ILE A 60 -0.71 -12.09 7.33
CA ILE A 60 -0.12 -12.49 8.62
C ILE A 60 -0.94 -11.98 9.78
N GLU A 61 -1.42 -10.73 9.68
CA GLU A 61 -2.13 -10.11 10.79
C GLU A 61 -3.53 -10.70 10.94
N PRO A 62 -3.94 -10.96 12.19
CA PRO A 62 -5.29 -11.37 12.48
C PRO A 62 -6.28 -10.24 12.17
N ASP A 63 -7.53 -10.59 11.89
CA ASP A 63 -8.60 -9.60 11.70
C ASP A 63 -8.85 -8.79 12.95
N ILE A 64 -8.79 -9.46 14.11
CA ILE A 64 -8.95 -8.85 15.44
C ILE A 64 -7.87 -9.40 16.34
N LEU A 65 -7.23 -8.50 17.09
CA LEU A 65 -6.22 -8.80 18.10
C LEU A 65 -6.70 -8.30 19.45
N ILE A 66 -6.70 -9.19 20.45
CA ILE A 66 -7.01 -8.87 21.85
C ILE A 66 -5.73 -8.95 22.63
N THR A 67 -5.38 -7.87 23.33
CA THR A 67 -4.20 -7.77 24.21
C THR A 67 -4.57 -7.13 25.54
N PRO A 68 -3.85 -7.39 26.63
CA PRO A 68 -4.09 -6.70 27.88
C PRO A 68 -3.63 -5.23 27.76
N LYS A 69 -4.34 -4.30 28.39
CA LYS A 69 -3.91 -2.88 28.48
C LYS A 69 -2.83 -2.68 29.53
N LYS A 70 -2.83 -3.50 30.57
CA LYS A 70 -1.82 -3.47 31.63
C LYS A 70 -1.17 -4.83 31.73
N GLY A 71 0.15 -4.86 31.93
CA GLY A 71 0.89 -6.11 31.94
C GLY A 71 1.24 -6.59 30.53
N LYS A 72 1.77 -7.81 30.45
CA LYS A 72 2.21 -8.44 29.19
C LYS A 72 1.37 -9.66 28.83
N VAL A 73 0.67 -10.24 29.80
CA VAL A 73 -0.06 -11.49 29.63
C VAL A 73 -1.37 -11.47 30.43
N PHE A 74 -2.28 -12.35 30.05
CA PHE A 74 -3.56 -12.59 30.72
C PHE A 74 -3.98 -14.05 30.53
N ILE A 75 -4.96 -14.51 31.31
CA ILE A 75 -5.57 -15.84 31.18
C ILE A 75 -6.92 -15.65 30.48
N PRO A 76 -7.19 -16.29 29.32
CA PRO A 76 -8.42 -16.15 28.57
C PRO A 76 -9.51 -17.11 29.09
N ASP A 77 -9.91 -16.97 30.36
CA ASP A 77 -10.83 -17.87 31.08
C ASP A 77 -12.25 -17.33 31.26
N SER A 78 -12.54 -16.10 30.79
CA SER A 78 -13.84 -15.49 30.97
C SER A 78 -14.88 -15.97 29.94
N GLU A 79 -16.17 -15.95 30.34
CA GLU A 79 -17.32 -16.26 29.45
C GLU A 79 -17.33 -15.40 28.18
N ALA A 80 -16.69 -14.24 28.21
CA ALA A 80 -16.58 -13.36 27.06
C ALA A 80 -15.76 -14.01 25.92
N PHE A 81 -14.72 -14.79 26.20
CA PHE A 81 -13.95 -15.49 25.18
C PHE A 81 -14.75 -16.64 24.56
N ASN A 82 -15.55 -17.37 25.36
CA ASN A 82 -16.44 -18.40 24.87
C ASN A 82 -17.49 -17.81 23.92
N TRP A 83 -18.09 -16.66 24.30
CA TRP A 83 -19.04 -15.96 23.45
C TRP A 83 -18.41 -15.52 22.12
N ILE A 84 -17.14 -15.08 22.10
CA ILE A 84 -16.46 -14.70 20.86
C ILE A 84 -16.33 -15.90 19.94
N TYR A 85 -15.98 -17.06 20.46
CA TYR A 85 -15.80 -18.29 19.71
C TYR A 85 -17.12 -18.76 19.04
N GLU A 86 -18.26 -18.52 19.69
CA GLU A 86 -19.60 -18.89 19.20
C GLU A 86 -20.12 -17.98 18.07
N GLN A 87 -19.45 -16.86 17.76
CA GLN A 87 -19.93 -15.95 16.71
C GLN A 87 -19.77 -16.57 15.31
N GLU A 88 -20.83 -16.59 14.51
CA GLU A 88 -20.81 -17.13 13.15
C GLU A 88 -19.77 -16.46 12.23
N THR A 89 -19.43 -15.19 12.50
CA THR A 89 -18.44 -14.42 11.74
C THR A 89 -17.02 -14.82 12.06
N VAL A 90 -16.77 -15.45 13.20
CA VAL A 90 -15.45 -15.92 13.63
C VAL A 90 -15.14 -17.23 12.90
N TYR A 91 -13.98 -17.27 12.25
CA TYR A 91 -13.48 -18.48 11.61
C TYR A 91 -12.66 -19.30 12.59
N ASN A 92 -11.67 -18.68 13.20
CA ASN A 92 -10.86 -19.30 14.27
C ASN A 92 -10.38 -18.27 15.29
N MET A 93 -9.95 -18.79 16.43
CA MET A 93 -9.37 -18.03 17.54
C MET A 93 -8.14 -18.76 18.05
N SER A 94 -6.98 -18.09 18.06
CA SER A 94 -5.68 -18.68 18.41
C SER A 94 -5.06 -17.96 19.59
N SER A 95 -4.48 -18.73 20.49
CA SER A 95 -3.75 -18.26 21.66
C SER A 95 -2.28 -18.02 21.31
N ILE A 96 -1.79 -16.83 21.62
CA ILE A 96 -0.42 -16.41 21.29
C ILE A 96 0.33 -16.03 22.55
N LEU A 97 1.55 -16.55 22.69
CA LEU A 97 2.50 -16.12 23.71
C LEU A 97 3.80 -15.66 23.05
N GLN A 98 4.06 -14.34 23.10
CA GLN A 98 5.14 -13.72 22.35
C GLN A 98 6.07 -12.94 23.28
N GLU A 99 7.39 -13.16 23.12
CA GLU A 99 8.43 -12.43 23.84
C GLU A 99 9.72 -12.31 23.01
N ASN A 100 10.54 -11.32 23.34
CA ASN A 100 11.88 -11.23 22.80
C ASN A 100 12.80 -12.22 23.55
N VAL A 101 13.50 -13.03 22.80
CA VAL A 101 14.34 -14.10 23.29
C VAL A 101 15.75 -14.01 22.71
N TYR A 102 16.70 -14.64 23.38
CA TYR A 102 18.02 -14.84 22.80
C TYR A 102 18.08 -16.25 22.22
N ILE A 103 18.52 -16.35 20.97
CA ILE A 103 18.65 -17.64 20.27
C ILE A 103 20.11 -17.93 19.97
N ASN A 104 20.45 -19.21 20.02
CA ASN A 104 21.75 -19.71 19.59
C ASN A 104 21.55 -20.91 18.68
N TYR A 105 22.30 -20.92 17.59
CA TYR A 105 22.36 -22.03 16.63
C TYR A 105 23.82 -22.22 16.22
N ASP A 106 24.38 -23.36 16.59
CA ASP A 106 25.81 -23.67 16.46
C ASP A 106 26.71 -22.53 17.00
N SER A 107 27.46 -21.85 16.12
CA SER A 107 28.33 -20.72 16.48
C SER A 107 27.68 -19.37 16.43
N HIS A 108 26.45 -19.28 15.92
CA HIS A 108 25.72 -18.02 15.73
C HIS A 108 24.74 -17.77 16.87
N SER A 109 24.63 -16.51 17.25
CA SER A 109 23.71 -16.11 18.30
C SER A 109 23.12 -14.73 18.03
N GLY A 110 21.91 -14.49 18.52
CA GLY A 110 21.22 -13.22 18.29
C GLY A 110 19.90 -13.10 19.04
N VAL A 111 19.27 -11.94 18.91
CA VAL A 111 17.94 -11.68 19.44
C VAL A 111 16.90 -12.00 18.38
N ALA A 112 15.84 -12.68 18.80
CA ALA A 112 14.69 -12.98 17.98
C ALA A 112 13.39 -12.72 18.75
N LYS A 113 12.30 -12.58 18.04
CA LYS A 113 10.95 -12.49 18.57
C LYS A 113 10.32 -13.86 18.48
N ALA A 114 10.23 -14.58 19.59
CA ALA A 114 9.60 -15.88 19.62
C ALA A 114 8.09 -15.74 19.79
N LYS A 115 7.35 -16.34 18.86
CA LYS A 115 5.88 -16.41 18.86
C LYS A 115 5.47 -17.86 19.13
N GLY A 116 5.06 -18.15 20.37
CA GLY A 116 4.44 -19.41 20.75
C GLY A 116 3.00 -19.41 20.29
N VAL A 117 2.58 -20.42 19.54
CA VAL A 117 1.26 -20.53 18.95
C VAL A 117 0.62 -21.87 19.27
N ASP A 118 -0.71 -21.91 19.34
CA ASP A 118 -1.49 -23.12 19.58
C ASP A 118 -1.69 -23.94 18.28
N LYS A 119 -2.34 -25.10 18.44
CA LYS A 119 -2.61 -25.99 17.30
C LYS A 119 -3.55 -25.39 16.27
N VAL A 120 -4.49 -24.53 16.68
CA VAL A 120 -5.42 -23.85 15.75
C VAL A 120 -4.62 -22.95 14.80
N PHE A 121 -3.64 -22.24 15.34
CA PHE A 121 -2.73 -21.43 14.51
C PHE A 121 -1.87 -22.31 13.59
N GLU A 122 -1.37 -23.46 14.07
CA GLU A 122 -0.55 -24.35 13.24
C GLU A 122 -1.30 -24.88 12.02
N GLU A 123 -2.57 -25.27 12.20
CA GLU A 123 -3.39 -25.84 11.14
C GLU A 123 -3.92 -24.81 10.13
N GLU A 124 -4.24 -23.59 10.60
CA GLU A 124 -5.00 -22.59 9.82
C GLU A 124 -4.19 -21.33 9.48
N SER A 125 -2.88 -21.34 9.76
CA SER A 125 -2.04 -20.17 9.51
C SER A 125 -1.77 -19.94 8.02
N PRO A 126 -1.99 -18.73 7.48
CA PRO A 126 -1.63 -18.39 6.12
C PRO A 126 -0.10 -18.31 5.90
N ILE A 127 0.70 -18.38 6.97
CA ILE A 127 2.16 -18.47 6.86
C ILE A 127 2.57 -19.77 6.15
N GLY A 128 1.73 -20.82 6.24
CA GLY A 128 1.94 -22.06 5.50
C GLY A 128 2.03 -21.89 3.98
N GLU A 129 1.34 -20.88 3.42
CA GLU A 129 1.39 -20.54 2.00
C GLU A 129 2.65 -19.72 1.62
N GLN A 130 3.36 -19.18 2.61
CA GLN A 130 4.53 -18.31 2.45
C GLN A 130 5.86 -19.04 2.73
N MET A 131 5.83 -20.36 2.77
CA MET A 131 7.03 -21.17 3.01
C MET A 131 7.98 -21.11 1.82
N THR A 132 9.24 -20.78 2.07
CA THR A 132 10.32 -20.79 1.07
C THR A 132 11.10 -22.09 1.06
N GLU A 133 11.23 -22.72 2.24
CA GLU A 133 11.89 -24.01 2.41
C GLU A 133 11.24 -24.79 3.54
N GLY A 134 11.18 -26.13 3.43
CA GLY A 134 10.59 -26.99 4.46
C GLY A 134 9.07 -26.95 4.50
N LYS A 135 8.48 -27.16 5.68
CA LYS A 135 7.02 -27.17 5.91
C LYS A 135 6.67 -26.38 7.16
N PHE A 136 5.46 -25.83 7.18
CA PHE A 136 4.88 -25.22 8.38
C PHE A 136 4.40 -26.34 9.32
N GLN A 137 5.27 -26.76 10.20
CA GLN A 137 5.03 -27.84 11.13
C GLN A 137 5.74 -27.53 12.46
N LEU A 138 5.02 -27.50 13.57
CA LEU A 138 5.56 -27.19 14.89
C LEU A 138 5.75 -28.43 15.75
N HIS A 139 5.20 -29.57 15.35
CA HIS A 139 5.34 -30.83 16.05
C HIS A 139 5.72 -31.98 15.10
N ARG A 140 6.73 -32.76 15.49
CA ARG A 140 7.07 -34.03 14.82
C ARG A 140 7.13 -35.15 15.85
N GLY A 141 5.97 -35.76 16.08
CA GLY A 141 5.80 -36.66 17.22
C GLY A 141 5.94 -35.89 18.54
N GLN A 142 6.92 -36.25 19.37
CA GLN A 142 7.22 -35.54 20.63
C GLN A 142 8.25 -34.39 20.46
N ILE A 143 8.82 -34.24 19.27
CA ILE A 143 9.86 -33.26 19.02
C ILE A 143 9.19 -31.92 18.69
N ALA A 144 9.56 -30.86 19.41
CA ALA A 144 9.15 -29.50 19.11
C ALA A 144 9.96 -28.94 17.96
N MET A 145 9.25 -28.46 16.97
CA MET A 145 9.82 -27.85 15.76
C MET A 145 9.64 -26.34 15.78
N ALA A 146 10.41 -25.63 14.97
CA ALA A 146 10.31 -24.19 14.80
C ALA A 146 10.24 -23.82 13.31
N VAL A 147 9.47 -22.79 13.01
CA VAL A 147 9.43 -22.18 11.68
C VAL A 147 9.99 -20.77 11.79
N ILE A 148 10.96 -20.43 10.92
CA ILE A 148 11.83 -19.28 11.08
C ILE A 148 11.68 -18.36 9.89
N GLY A 149 11.69 -17.04 10.11
CA GLY A 149 11.77 -16.06 9.05
C GLY A 149 13.07 -16.18 8.25
N ALA A 150 12.98 -16.12 6.92
CA ALA A 150 14.11 -16.36 6.02
C ALA A 150 15.31 -15.43 6.30
N GLY A 151 15.05 -14.17 6.65
CA GLY A 151 16.10 -13.20 6.98
C GLY A 151 16.83 -13.55 8.30
N LEU A 152 16.09 -14.02 9.33
CA LEU A 152 16.67 -14.49 10.57
C LEU A 152 17.49 -15.77 10.35
N ALA A 153 16.95 -16.71 9.57
CA ALA A 153 17.61 -17.95 9.22
C ALA A 153 18.91 -17.71 8.47
N TYR A 154 18.90 -16.81 7.45
CA TYR A 154 20.11 -16.42 6.72
C TYR A 154 21.18 -15.84 7.64
N ARG A 155 20.81 -14.94 8.54
CA ARG A 155 21.75 -14.28 9.48
C ARG A 155 22.35 -15.25 10.50
N MET A 156 21.61 -16.29 10.87
CA MET A 156 21.99 -17.30 11.86
C MET A 156 22.53 -18.58 11.24
N ASP A 157 22.61 -18.67 9.91
CA ASP A 157 22.98 -19.87 9.14
C ASP A 157 22.11 -21.11 9.47
N ILE A 158 20.81 -20.87 9.72
CA ILE A 158 19.84 -21.91 10.04
C ILE A 158 19.31 -22.53 8.76
N SER A 159 19.40 -23.85 8.63
CA SER A 159 18.79 -24.58 7.53
C SER A 159 17.93 -25.74 8.07
N PRO A 160 16.71 -25.92 7.53
CA PRO A 160 15.84 -27.05 7.92
C PRO A 160 16.36 -28.42 7.43
N ARG A 161 17.45 -28.44 6.66
CA ARG A 161 18.12 -29.67 6.20
C ARG A 161 19.02 -30.28 7.28
N PHE A 162 19.47 -29.47 8.24
CA PHE A 162 20.34 -29.93 9.30
C PHE A 162 19.53 -30.13 10.60
N LEU A 163 19.84 -31.20 11.33
CA LEU A 163 19.16 -31.56 12.58
C LEU A 163 19.79 -30.89 13.82
N SER A 164 20.52 -29.81 13.66
CA SER A 164 21.03 -29.03 14.79
C SER A 164 19.89 -28.32 15.53
N PRO A 165 19.82 -28.41 16.87
CA PRO A 165 18.78 -27.74 17.63
C PRO A 165 19.05 -26.25 17.73
N ILE A 166 18.00 -25.46 17.66
CA ILE A 166 18.00 -24.04 18.03
C ILE A 166 17.74 -23.97 19.53
N ARG A 167 18.67 -23.37 20.25
CA ARG A 167 18.51 -23.10 21.68
C ARG A 167 17.95 -21.72 21.89
N ILE A 168 16.82 -21.65 22.60
CA ILE A 168 16.14 -20.40 22.92
C ILE A 168 16.29 -20.14 24.39
N TYR A 169 16.82 -18.96 24.73
CA TYR A 169 17.12 -18.56 26.11
C TYR A 169 16.23 -17.42 26.56
N PHE A 170 15.80 -17.51 27.83
CA PHE A 170 15.03 -16.44 28.48
C PHE A 170 15.39 -16.35 29.97
N PRO A 171 15.45 -15.14 30.58
CA PRO A 171 15.69 -15.00 32.00
C PRO A 171 14.61 -15.70 32.83
N ASP A 172 15.04 -16.46 33.85
CA ASP A 172 14.10 -17.11 34.78
C ASP A 172 13.45 -16.07 35.69
N ARG A 173 12.15 -15.89 35.56
CA ARG A 173 11.38 -14.91 36.34
C ARG A 173 11.30 -15.28 37.86
N LYS A 174 11.50 -16.55 38.20
CA LYS A 174 11.39 -17.03 39.55
C LYS A 174 12.69 -16.89 40.34
N LYS A 175 13.82 -16.64 39.65
CA LYS A 175 15.14 -16.52 40.27
C LYS A 175 15.69 -15.11 40.08
N PRO A 176 16.19 -14.47 41.15
CA PRO A 176 16.90 -13.22 41.01
C PRO A 176 18.17 -13.44 40.18
N PHE A 177 18.53 -12.44 39.38
CA PHE A 177 19.76 -12.48 38.61
C PHE A 177 20.97 -12.50 39.53
N SER A 178 21.78 -13.56 39.46
CA SER A 178 23.00 -13.72 40.25
C SER A 178 24.23 -13.42 39.40
N MET A 179 25.00 -12.41 39.79
CA MET A 179 26.25 -12.09 39.10
C MET A 179 27.32 -13.19 39.24
N SER A 180 27.27 -13.98 40.33
CA SER A 180 28.20 -15.09 40.58
C SER A 180 27.89 -16.36 39.76
N ASN A 181 26.65 -16.54 39.34
CA ASN A 181 26.25 -17.63 38.44
C ASN A 181 25.12 -17.17 37.50
N PRO A 182 25.44 -16.44 36.45
CA PRO A 182 24.44 -15.94 35.51
C PRO A 182 23.66 -17.07 34.82
N ALA A 183 24.31 -18.21 34.56
CA ALA A 183 23.70 -19.35 33.86
C ALA A 183 22.55 -19.99 34.67
N ALA A 184 22.60 -19.95 36.01
CA ALA A 184 21.53 -20.47 36.88
C ALA A 184 20.24 -19.61 36.83
N SER A 185 20.33 -18.39 36.32
CA SER A 185 19.21 -17.43 36.17
C SER A 185 18.61 -17.40 34.76
N ILE A 186 19.04 -18.30 33.88
CA ILE A 186 18.57 -18.37 32.48
C ILE A 186 17.96 -19.75 32.27
N LYS A 187 16.74 -19.76 31.70
CA LYS A 187 16.10 -20.96 31.17
C LYS A 187 16.38 -21.11 29.69
N SER A 188 16.43 -22.34 29.23
CA SER A 188 16.55 -22.64 27.81
C SER A 188 15.63 -23.77 27.40
N ILE A 189 15.18 -23.72 26.14
CA ILE A 189 14.50 -24.82 25.46
C ILE A 189 15.23 -25.11 24.16
N GLU A 190 15.03 -26.32 23.64
CA GLU A 190 15.53 -26.73 22.34
C GLU A 190 14.36 -26.99 21.39
N VAL A 191 14.46 -26.45 20.16
CA VAL A 191 13.53 -26.69 19.07
C VAL A 191 14.30 -26.95 17.79
N PHE A 192 13.74 -27.69 16.85
CA PHE A 192 14.41 -28.04 15.61
C PHE A 192 13.81 -27.28 14.42
N PRO A 193 14.61 -26.82 13.45
CA PRO A 193 14.10 -26.09 12.30
C PRO A 193 13.27 -27.00 11.39
N ALA A 194 12.00 -26.65 11.15
CA ALA A 194 11.08 -27.35 10.27
C ALA A 194 10.96 -26.70 8.89
N GLY A 195 11.10 -25.39 8.84
CA GLY A 195 10.99 -24.66 7.59
C GLY A 195 11.26 -23.17 7.75
N LEU A 196 11.39 -22.52 6.61
CA LEU A 196 11.63 -21.09 6.46
C LEU A 196 10.45 -20.45 5.75
N PHE A 197 10.02 -19.28 6.20
CA PHE A 197 8.98 -18.49 5.56
C PHE A 197 9.51 -17.10 5.18
N SER A 198 8.89 -16.50 4.17
CA SER A 198 9.19 -15.11 3.80
C SER A 198 7.90 -14.34 3.52
N VAL A 199 7.74 -13.22 4.23
CA VAL A 199 6.58 -12.38 4.14
C VAL A 199 6.94 -10.92 3.95
N ASN A 200 7.72 -10.37 4.84
CA ASN A 200 8.31 -9.04 4.72
C ASN A 200 9.62 -8.97 5.52
N THR A 201 10.47 -8.02 5.14
CA THR A 201 11.83 -7.89 5.70
C THR A 201 11.84 -7.72 7.23
N GLU A 202 10.87 -7.04 7.82
CA GLU A 202 10.81 -6.80 9.26
C GLU A 202 10.51 -8.09 10.02
N ILE A 203 9.49 -8.82 9.60
CA ILE A 203 9.07 -10.09 10.20
C ILE A 203 10.09 -11.18 9.93
N ASP A 204 10.57 -11.28 8.69
CA ASP A 204 11.54 -12.30 8.27
C ASP A 204 12.86 -12.19 9.03
N ASN A 205 13.27 -11.00 9.41
CA ASN A 205 14.50 -10.77 10.18
C ASN A 205 14.37 -11.01 11.69
N ALA A 206 13.16 -11.09 12.23
CA ALA A 206 12.97 -11.09 13.67
C ALA A 206 12.24 -12.33 14.20
N LEU A 207 11.33 -12.92 13.41
CA LEU A 207 10.33 -13.87 13.94
C LEU A 207 10.82 -15.32 13.89
N ILE A 208 10.62 -16.03 15.01
CA ILE A 208 10.65 -17.49 15.12
C ILE A 208 9.34 -17.98 15.73
N ILE A 209 8.69 -18.95 15.11
CA ILE A 209 7.41 -19.52 15.54
C ILE A 209 7.66 -20.89 16.14
N VAL A 210 7.14 -21.11 17.33
CA VAL A 210 7.33 -22.34 18.12
C VAL A 210 6.01 -22.77 18.77
N PRO A 211 5.88 -24.02 19.26
CA PRO A 211 4.71 -24.42 20.02
C PRO A 211 4.54 -23.57 21.29
N ILE A 212 3.27 -23.21 21.62
CA ILE A 212 2.97 -22.39 22.79
C ILE A 212 3.39 -23.06 24.10
N GLU A 213 3.33 -24.38 24.15
CA GLU A 213 3.74 -25.16 25.30
C GLU A 213 5.23 -24.98 25.62
N LYS A 214 6.06 -24.91 24.58
CA LYS A 214 7.49 -24.64 24.70
C LYS A 214 7.78 -23.21 25.17
N MET A 215 7.01 -22.24 24.68
CA MET A 215 7.12 -20.88 25.20
C MET A 215 6.68 -20.77 26.66
N ARG A 216 5.62 -21.47 27.07
CA ARG A 216 5.18 -21.53 28.48
C ARG A 216 6.24 -22.17 29.36
N GLU A 217 6.84 -23.27 28.92
CA GLU A 217 7.96 -23.93 29.60
C GLU A 217 9.14 -22.95 29.81
N LEU A 218 9.54 -22.23 28.76
CA LEU A 218 10.65 -21.28 28.77
C LEU A 218 10.40 -20.13 29.74
N ILE A 219 9.23 -19.48 29.63
CA ILE A 219 8.90 -18.24 30.34
C ILE A 219 8.42 -18.55 31.79
N GLY A 220 7.95 -19.79 32.05
CA GLY A 220 7.43 -20.22 33.34
C GLY A 220 5.97 -19.86 33.56
N TYR A 221 5.17 -19.87 32.49
CA TYR A 221 3.71 -19.70 32.45
C TYR A 221 3.02 -21.06 32.36
N THR A 222 1.72 -21.10 32.68
CA THR A 222 0.85 -22.28 32.56
C THR A 222 -0.22 -22.12 31.49
N GLU A 223 -1.11 -21.15 31.66
CA GLU A 223 -2.24 -20.89 30.78
C GLU A 223 -2.23 -19.48 30.16
N GLU A 224 -1.30 -18.65 30.67
CA GLU A 224 -1.20 -17.27 30.24
C GLU A 224 -0.89 -17.15 28.73
N VAL A 225 -1.45 -16.07 28.14
CA VAL A 225 -1.23 -15.67 26.75
C VAL A 225 -0.89 -14.18 26.69
N SER A 226 -0.14 -13.77 25.68
CA SER A 226 0.15 -12.35 25.44
C SER A 226 -0.92 -11.70 24.55
N ALA A 227 -1.58 -12.51 23.74
CA ALA A 227 -2.63 -12.06 22.83
C ALA A 227 -3.57 -13.21 22.43
N ILE A 228 -4.78 -12.85 22.02
CA ILE A 228 -5.68 -13.73 21.27
C ILE A 228 -5.81 -13.14 19.87
N GLU A 229 -5.52 -13.97 18.87
CA GLU A 229 -5.70 -13.65 17.45
C GLU A 229 -7.00 -14.26 16.94
N ILE A 230 -7.85 -13.44 16.32
CA ILE A 230 -9.13 -13.87 15.76
C ILE A 230 -9.09 -13.64 14.26
N ARG A 231 -9.42 -14.68 13.51
CA ARG A 231 -9.65 -14.61 12.06
C ARG A 231 -11.13 -14.72 11.76
N LEU A 232 -11.57 -13.90 10.82
CA LEU A 232 -12.97 -13.85 10.41
C LEU A 232 -13.18 -14.65 9.11
N ARG A 233 -14.40 -15.07 8.89
CA ARG A 233 -14.77 -15.75 7.64
C ARG A 233 -14.60 -14.80 6.45
N LYS A 234 -14.13 -15.33 5.33
CA LYS A 234 -13.96 -14.56 4.08
C LYS A 234 -15.32 -13.96 3.66
N GLY A 235 -15.31 -12.67 3.36
CA GLY A 235 -16.52 -11.94 2.94
C GLY A 235 -17.26 -11.20 4.05
N THR A 236 -16.80 -11.28 5.31
CA THR A 236 -17.39 -10.50 6.42
C THR A 236 -17.31 -8.99 6.13
N GLY A 237 -18.48 -8.34 6.16
CA GLY A 237 -18.61 -6.92 5.82
C GLY A 237 -18.04 -5.99 6.89
N ARG A 238 -17.55 -4.79 6.52
CA ARG A 238 -17.01 -3.80 7.47
C ARG A 238 -17.99 -3.45 8.62
N LYS A 239 -19.28 -3.43 8.35
CA LYS A 239 -20.30 -3.14 9.38
C LYS A 239 -20.40 -4.26 10.41
N GLU A 240 -20.24 -5.50 9.99
CA GLU A 240 -20.25 -6.68 10.86
C GLU A 240 -18.98 -6.72 11.71
N ILE A 241 -17.82 -6.48 11.12
CA ILE A 241 -16.55 -6.36 11.84
C ILE A 241 -16.65 -5.28 12.93
N HIS A 242 -17.20 -4.11 12.61
CA HIS A 242 -17.34 -3.03 13.58
C HIS A 242 -18.32 -3.36 14.71
N ARG A 243 -19.42 -4.07 14.43
CA ARG A 243 -20.34 -4.56 15.46
C ARG A 243 -19.67 -5.60 16.36
N LEU A 244 -18.93 -6.53 15.76
CA LEU A 244 -18.20 -7.56 16.51
C LEU A 244 -17.14 -6.94 17.43
N LEU A 245 -16.32 -6.02 16.92
CA LEU A 245 -15.32 -5.28 17.70
C LEU A 245 -15.95 -4.59 18.91
N LYS A 246 -17.06 -3.89 18.70
CA LYS A 246 -17.78 -3.22 19.79
C LYS A 246 -18.34 -4.23 20.79
N GLY A 247 -18.96 -5.31 20.31
CA GLY A 247 -19.48 -6.38 21.17
C GLY A 247 -18.40 -7.07 22.02
N ILE A 248 -17.21 -7.29 21.43
CA ILE A 248 -16.04 -7.84 22.14
C ILE A 248 -15.55 -6.84 23.20
N ALA A 249 -15.37 -5.58 22.82
CA ALA A 249 -14.87 -4.54 23.72
C ALA A 249 -15.82 -4.31 24.92
N ASP A 250 -17.13 -4.29 24.69
CA ASP A 250 -18.14 -4.12 25.72
C ASP A 250 -18.16 -5.27 26.74
N ARG A 251 -17.91 -6.52 26.28
CA ARG A 251 -17.91 -7.71 27.14
C ARG A 251 -16.60 -7.94 27.90
N LEU A 252 -15.48 -7.72 27.23
CA LEU A 252 -14.16 -7.87 27.85
C LEU A 252 -13.83 -6.72 28.82
N GLY A 253 -14.48 -5.56 28.65
CA GLY A 253 -14.29 -4.41 29.52
C GLY A 253 -13.00 -3.63 29.25
N PRO A 254 -12.70 -2.62 30.13
CA PRO A 254 -11.63 -1.66 29.90
C PRO A 254 -10.21 -2.21 30.11
N GLU A 255 -10.06 -3.41 30.63
CA GLU A 255 -8.74 -4.04 30.89
C GLU A 255 -8.08 -4.55 29.63
N TYR A 256 -8.86 -4.80 28.58
CA TYR A 256 -8.37 -5.32 27.30
C TYR A 256 -8.38 -4.24 26.23
N LYS A 257 -7.40 -4.36 25.33
CA LYS A 257 -7.34 -3.61 24.08
C LYS A 257 -7.76 -4.52 22.94
N VAL A 258 -8.88 -4.22 22.31
CA VAL A 258 -9.37 -4.90 21.11
C VAL A 258 -8.99 -4.06 19.90
N SER A 259 -8.19 -4.61 19.01
CA SER A 259 -7.64 -3.90 17.85
C SER A 259 -8.03 -4.60 16.57
N ASP A 260 -8.56 -3.86 15.61
CA ASP A 260 -8.69 -4.33 14.23
C ASP A 260 -7.33 -4.24 13.49
N ARG A 261 -7.25 -4.71 12.28
CA ARG A 261 -6.02 -4.66 11.47
C ARG A 261 -5.44 -3.24 11.35
N PHE A 262 -6.32 -2.22 11.28
CA PHE A 262 -5.89 -0.82 11.17
C PHE A 262 -5.25 -0.32 12.47
N SER A 263 -5.84 -0.69 13.60
CA SER A 263 -5.37 -0.27 14.93
C SER A 263 -4.15 -1.03 15.40
N GLN A 264 -3.88 -2.23 14.85
CA GLN A 264 -2.67 -3.01 15.14
C GLN A 264 -1.42 -2.29 14.61
N ASN A 265 -1.51 -1.64 13.44
CA ASN A 265 -0.40 -0.91 12.80
C ASN A 265 -0.76 0.57 12.56
N GLU A 266 -1.22 1.24 13.59
CA GLU A 266 -1.66 2.64 13.50
C GLU A 266 -0.59 3.57 12.91
N SER A 267 0.69 3.36 13.27
CA SER A 267 1.82 4.14 12.75
C SER A 267 1.99 3.96 11.24
N LEU A 268 1.87 2.73 10.75
CA LEU A 268 2.01 2.40 9.33
C LEU A 268 0.84 2.98 8.52
N TYR A 269 -0.40 2.85 9.03
CA TYR A 269 -1.56 3.46 8.38
C TYR A 269 -1.54 4.99 8.41
N LYS A 270 -1.02 5.60 9.48
CA LYS A 270 -0.76 7.05 9.51
C LYS A 270 0.27 7.45 8.45
N MET A 271 1.38 6.70 8.32
CA MET A 271 2.39 6.93 7.30
C MET A 271 1.78 6.83 5.89
N MET A 272 1.01 5.78 5.59
CA MET A 272 0.28 5.63 4.31
C MET A 272 -0.65 6.81 4.03
N LYS A 273 -1.32 7.36 5.06
CA LYS A 273 -2.17 8.54 4.91
C LYS A 273 -1.36 9.80 4.54
N TYR A 274 -0.19 9.99 5.14
CA TYR A 274 0.71 11.09 4.79
C TYR A 274 1.31 10.92 3.39
N GLU A 275 1.72 9.72 3.03
CA GLU A 275 2.17 9.38 1.68
C GLU A 275 1.10 9.72 0.63
N LYS A 276 -0.15 9.32 0.89
CA LYS A 276 -1.29 9.65 0.03
C LYS A 276 -1.47 11.17 -0.12
N ALA A 277 -1.36 11.92 0.97
CA ALA A 277 -1.44 13.38 0.92
C ALA A 277 -0.30 13.99 0.08
N THR A 278 0.92 13.45 0.18
CA THR A 278 2.07 13.87 -0.64
C THR A 278 1.84 13.59 -2.12
N VAL A 279 1.32 12.41 -2.46
CA VAL A 279 0.97 12.07 -3.84
C VAL A 279 -0.06 13.05 -4.39
N TYR A 280 -1.12 13.38 -3.63
CA TYR A 280 -2.09 14.39 -4.06
C TYR A 280 -1.46 15.77 -4.25
N LEU A 281 -0.51 16.16 -3.43
CA LEU A 281 0.22 17.43 -3.61
C LEU A 281 1.01 17.44 -4.91
N ILE A 282 1.70 16.34 -5.24
CA ILE A 282 2.41 16.17 -6.51
C ILE A 282 1.43 16.24 -7.68
N LEU A 283 0.27 15.57 -7.59
CA LEU A 283 -0.75 15.60 -8.63
C LEU A 283 -1.28 17.02 -8.86
N ILE A 284 -1.55 17.79 -7.79
CA ILE A 284 -1.94 19.20 -7.89
C ILE A 284 -0.85 20.02 -8.58
N PHE A 285 0.42 19.79 -8.25
CA PHE A 285 1.54 20.49 -8.90
C PHE A 285 1.61 20.17 -10.40
N VAL A 286 1.45 18.92 -10.80
CA VAL A 286 1.39 18.52 -12.22
C VAL A 286 0.20 19.21 -12.92
N ILE A 287 -0.96 19.27 -12.29
CA ILE A 287 -2.14 19.96 -12.80
C ILE A 287 -1.85 21.46 -13.01
N ILE A 288 -1.15 22.10 -12.08
CA ILE A 288 -0.74 23.50 -12.23
C ILE A 288 0.19 23.68 -13.44
N ILE A 289 1.15 22.80 -13.66
CA ILE A 289 2.03 22.84 -14.84
C ILE A 289 1.22 22.72 -16.13
N ILE A 290 0.27 21.79 -16.18
CA ILE A 290 -0.65 21.60 -17.29
C ILE A 290 -1.44 22.90 -17.53
N ALA A 291 -1.95 23.53 -16.49
CA ALA A 291 -2.72 24.77 -16.56
C ALA A 291 -1.89 25.91 -17.15
N PHE A 292 -0.66 26.10 -16.69
CA PHE A 292 0.23 27.12 -17.26
C PHE A 292 0.61 26.86 -18.71
N ASN A 293 0.81 25.60 -19.09
CA ASN A 293 1.07 25.22 -20.47
C ASN A 293 -0.09 25.62 -21.40
N ILE A 294 -1.34 25.32 -21.03
CA ILE A 294 -2.53 25.70 -21.80
C ILE A 294 -2.67 27.23 -21.86
N PHE A 295 -2.50 27.91 -20.72
CA PHE A 295 -2.63 29.36 -20.65
C PHE A 295 -1.63 30.07 -21.56
N GLY A 296 -0.34 29.69 -21.47
CA GLY A 296 0.72 30.28 -22.28
C GLY A 296 0.50 30.05 -23.77
N SER A 297 0.18 28.84 -24.14
CA SER A 297 -0.07 28.45 -25.50
C SER A 297 -1.27 29.19 -26.11
N LEU A 298 -2.41 29.21 -25.42
CA LEU A 298 -3.60 29.87 -25.92
C LEU A 298 -3.42 31.40 -26.01
N SER A 299 -2.66 31.98 -25.07
CA SER A 299 -2.31 33.40 -25.10
C SER A 299 -1.47 33.74 -26.35
N MET A 300 -0.45 32.91 -26.65
CA MET A 300 0.39 33.11 -27.85
C MET A 300 -0.41 32.92 -29.14
N LEU A 301 -1.28 31.91 -29.16
CA LEU A 301 -2.16 31.66 -30.30
C LEU A 301 -3.10 32.83 -30.60
N ILE A 302 -3.68 33.47 -29.58
CA ILE A 302 -4.52 34.68 -29.73
C ILE A 302 -3.70 35.82 -30.28
N ILE A 303 -2.46 36.02 -29.86
CA ILE A 303 -1.58 37.09 -30.32
C ILE A 303 -1.25 36.90 -31.82
N GLU A 304 -0.88 35.69 -32.21
CA GLU A 304 -0.54 35.39 -33.62
C GLU A 304 -1.75 35.50 -34.57
N LYS A 305 -2.93 35.13 -34.07
CA LYS A 305 -4.18 35.20 -34.85
C LYS A 305 -4.84 36.59 -34.87
N LYS A 306 -4.13 37.65 -34.44
CA LYS A 306 -4.67 39.00 -34.35
C LYS A 306 -5.16 39.54 -35.71
N THR A 307 -4.51 39.17 -36.82
CA THR A 307 -4.94 39.54 -38.16
C THR A 307 -6.25 38.83 -38.56
N ASP A 308 -6.33 37.52 -38.30
CA ASP A 308 -7.53 36.72 -38.56
C ASP A 308 -8.72 37.25 -37.74
N ILE A 309 -8.48 37.64 -36.47
CA ILE A 309 -9.49 38.26 -35.60
C ILE A 309 -10.01 39.58 -36.23
N ARG A 310 -9.12 40.42 -36.77
CA ARG A 310 -9.54 41.68 -37.43
C ARG A 310 -10.39 41.39 -38.67
N THR A 311 -10.01 40.44 -39.50
CA THR A 311 -10.77 40.01 -40.68
C THR A 311 -12.14 39.49 -40.29
N LEU A 312 -12.23 38.64 -39.24
CA LEU A 312 -13.53 38.15 -38.75
C LEU A 312 -14.42 39.31 -38.24
N LYS A 313 -13.83 40.30 -37.53
CA LYS A 313 -14.57 41.49 -37.10
C LYS A 313 -15.08 42.31 -38.28
N SER A 314 -14.27 42.50 -39.33
CA SER A 314 -14.69 43.21 -40.56
C SER A 314 -15.82 42.49 -41.29
N LEU A 315 -15.90 41.16 -41.16
CA LEU A 315 -17.00 40.32 -41.67
C LEU A 315 -18.24 40.31 -40.76
N GLY A 316 -18.24 41.11 -39.68
CA GLY A 316 -19.39 41.23 -38.76
C GLY A 316 -19.39 40.24 -37.60
N ALA A 317 -18.31 39.49 -37.34
CA ALA A 317 -18.24 38.58 -36.21
C ALA A 317 -18.20 39.35 -34.86
N CYS A 318 -19.14 39.04 -33.99
CA CYS A 318 -19.15 39.64 -32.64
C CYS A 318 -18.05 39.06 -31.73
N ASN A 319 -17.61 39.84 -30.73
CA ASN A 319 -16.57 39.42 -29.81
C ASN A 319 -16.91 38.10 -29.05
N LYS A 320 -18.21 37.82 -28.84
CA LYS A 320 -18.66 36.55 -28.23
C LYS A 320 -18.35 35.33 -29.11
N LEU A 321 -18.53 35.47 -30.43
CA LEU A 321 -18.24 34.42 -31.41
C LEU A 321 -16.74 34.14 -31.45
N ILE A 322 -15.92 35.18 -31.58
CA ILE A 322 -14.46 35.08 -31.60
C ILE A 322 -13.94 34.39 -30.37
N ARG A 323 -14.40 34.85 -29.21
CA ARG A 323 -14.05 34.24 -27.91
C ARG A 323 -14.40 32.74 -27.88
N LYS A 324 -15.58 32.36 -28.34
CA LYS A 324 -16.02 30.95 -28.37
C LYS A 324 -15.15 30.09 -29.29
N ILE A 325 -14.65 30.65 -30.42
CA ILE A 325 -13.73 29.94 -31.32
C ILE A 325 -12.43 29.56 -30.56
N PHE A 326 -11.78 30.52 -29.89
CA PHE A 326 -10.53 30.26 -29.20
C PHE A 326 -10.69 29.38 -27.95
N ILE A 327 -11.82 29.46 -27.24
CA ILE A 327 -12.13 28.54 -26.14
C ILE A 327 -12.23 27.11 -26.66
N VAL A 328 -12.96 26.89 -27.73
CA VAL A 328 -13.12 25.57 -28.35
C VAL A 328 -11.78 25.05 -28.87
N GLU A 329 -10.97 25.92 -29.52
CA GLU A 329 -9.63 25.56 -30.00
C GLU A 329 -8.71 25.10 -28.86
N GLY A 330 -8.59 25.87 -27.77
CA GLY A 330 -7.81 25.51 -26.61
C GLY A 330 -8.31 24.20 -25.92
N TRP A 331 -9.62 24.03 -25.86
CA TRP A 331 -10.23 22.82 -25.36
C TRP A 331 -9.95 21.59 -26.22
N LEU A 332 -9.97 21.74 -27.57
CA LEU A 332 -9.62 20.67 -28.51
C LEU A 332 -8.14 20.26 -28.38
N ILE A 333 -7.23 21.22 -28.22
CA ILE A 333 -5.81 20.95 -27.97
C ILE A 333 -5.66 20.16 -26.67
N SER A 334 -6.39 20.56 -25.62
CA SER A 334 -6.39 19.88 -24.33
C SER A 334 -6.89 18.44 -24.43
N ILE A 335 -7.98 18.20 -25.17
CA ILE A 335 -8.52 16.85 -25.39
C ILE A 335 -7.53 15.97 -26.16
N LEU A 336 -6.92 16.48 -27.21
CA LEU A 336 -5.94 15.74 -28.02
C LEU A 336 -4.72 15.35 -27.15
N GLY A 337 -4.18 16.31 -26.41
CA GLY A 337 -3.09 16.05 -25.46
C GLY A 337 -3.48 15.05 -24.36
N MET A 338 -4.67 15.19 -23.80
CA MET A 338 -5.21 14.28 -22.80
C MET A 338 -5.33 12.84 -23.33
N ILE A 339 -5.95 12.64 -24.47
CA ILE A 339 -6.14 11.30 -25.07
C ILE A 339 -4.78 10.65 -25.37
N SER A 340 -3.85 11.41 -26.00
CA SER A 340 -2.51 10.90 -26.28
C SER A 340 -1.72 10.62 -25.01
N GLY A 341 -1.87 11.46 -23.96
CA GLY A 341 -1.25 11.26 -22.65
C GLY A 341 -1.79 10.03 -21.90
N ILE A 342 -3.12 9.83 -21.93
CA ILE A 342 -3.74 8.63 -21.37
C ILE A 342 -3.22 7.38 -22.10
N ALA A 343 -3.20 7.39 -23.43
CA ALA A 343 -2.69 6.27 -24.20
C ALA A 343 -1.21 5.96 -23.90
N ALA A 344 -0.35 6.99 -23.83
CA ALA A 344 1.05 6.85 -23.48
C ALA A 344 1.24 6.36 -22.05
N GLY A 345 0.48 6.89 -21.09
CA GLY A 345 0.53 6.47 -19.68
C GLY A 345 0.10 5.01 -19.50
N ILE A 346 -1.00 4.60 -20.12
CA ILE A 346 -1.47 3.21 -20.11
C ILE A 346 -0.42 2.29 -20.75
N LEU A 347 0.12 2.65 -21.91
CA LEU A 347 1.15 1.85 -22.59
C LEU A 347 2.38 1.67 -21.71
N PHE A 348 2.84 2.74 -21.04
CA PHE A 348 3.97 2.68 -20.13
C PHE A 348 3.69 1.76 -18.94
N VAL A 349 2.52 1.89 -18.30
CA VAL A 349 2.14 1.05 -17.15
C VAL A 349 2.02 -0.42 -17.55
N LEU A 350 1.41 -0.72 -18.71
CA LEU A 350 1.35 -2.08 -19.24
C LEU A 350 2.74 -2.64 -19.58
N ALA A 351 3.59 -1.83 -20.19
CA ALA A 351 4.97 -2.23 -20.46
C ALA A 351 5.72 -2.55 -19.16
N GLN A 352 5.60 -1.70 -18.13
CA GLN A 352 6.21 -1.95 -16.82
C GLN A 352 5.65 -3.21 -16.14
N SER A 353 4.33 -3.43 -16.20
CA SER A 353 3.71 -4.60 -15.55
C SER A 353 4.12 -5.93 -16.21
N HIS A 354 4.36 -5.94 -17.53
CA HIS A 354 4.76 -7.16 -18.26
C HIS A 354 6.27 -7.35 -18.36
N LEU A 355 7.01 -6.29 -18.59
CA LEU A 355 8.47 -6.35 -18.84
C LEU A 355 9.29 -6.12 -17.58
N GLY A 356 8.75 -5.42 -16.57
CA GLY A 356 9.44 -5.15 -15.31
C GLY A 356 10.78 -4.42 -15.47
N PHE A 357 10.89 -3.50 -16.46
CA PHE A 357 12.15 -2.86 -16.80
C PHE A 357 12.69 -1.93 -15.70
N ILE A 358 11.82 -1.36 -14.87
CA ILE A 358 12.21 -0.65 -13.65
C ILE A 358 12.18 -1.63 -12.50
N LYS A 359 13.36 -1.99 -12.00
CA LYS A 359 13.53 -2.93 -10.88
C LYS A 359 13.57 -2.20 -9.55
N MET A 360 13.07 -2.83 -8.51
CA MET A 360 13.10 -2.30 -7.14
C MET A 360 14.38 -2.76 -6.43
N PRO A 361 15.27 -1.85 -6.01
CA PRO A 361 16.49 -2.24 -5.32
C PRO A 361 16.18 -2.78 -3.91
N GLY A 362 16.74 -3.94 -3.56
CA GLY A 362 16.72 -4.46 -2.18
C GLY A 362 15.42 -5.10 -1.71
N SER A 363 14.46 -5.41 -2.57
CA SER A 363 13.23 -6.09 -2.19
C SER A 363 13.26 -7.57 -2.55
N PHE A 364 13.03 -8.45 -1.56
CA PHE A 364 12.83 -9.88 -1.79
C PHE A 364 11.43 -10.22 -2.29
N MET A 365 10.46 -9.31 -2.14
CA MET A 365 9.05 -9.53 -2.49
C MET A 365 8.67 -9.11 -3.89
N ALA A 366 9.32 -8.11 -4.46
CA ALA A 366 9.02 -7.63 -5.81
C ALA A 366 10.31 -7.35 -6.58
N THR A 367 10.52 -8.03 -7.68
CA THR A 367 11.66 -7.80 -8.59
C THR A 367 11.50 -6.54 -9.42
N ALA A 368 10.26 -6.11 -9.66
CA ALA A 368 9.90 -4.94 -10.44
C ALA A 368 9.05 -3.94 -9.64
N TYR A 369 9.14 -2.66 -9.98
CA TYR A 369 8.27 -1.63 -9.40
C TYR A 369 6.80 -1.99 -9.62
N PRO A 370 5.98 -2.07 -8.55
CA PRO A 370 4.58 -2.44 -8.63
C PRO A 370 3.77 -1.33 -9.30
N VAL A 371 2.95 -1.71 -10.26
CA VAL A 371 2.04 -0.78 -10.95
C VAL A 371 0.68 -1.42 -11.13
N ILE A 372 -0.38 -0.74 -10.69
CA ILE A 372 -1.76 -1.20 -10.84
C ILE A 372 -2.61 -0.11 -11.47
N LEU A 373 -3.18 -0.42 -12.63
CA LEU A 373 -4.08 0.44 -13.36
C LEU A 373 -5.50 0.27 -12.80
N LYS A 374 -6.09 1.36 -12.28
CA LYS A 374 -7.50 1.40 -11.89
C LYS A 374 -8.28 2.26 -12.87
N LEU A 375 -9.38 1.72 -13.37
CA LEU A 375 -10.26 2.44 -14.30
C LEU A 375 -10.81 3.74 -13.68
N SER A 376 -11.06 3.74 -12.37
CA SER A 376 -11.45 4.94 -11.61
C SER A 376 -10.47 6.09 -11.78
N ASP A 377 -9.17 5.80 -11.74
CA ASP A 377 -8.14 6.83 -11.79
C ASP A 377 -7.99 7.41 -13.18
N ILE A 378 -8.16 6.57 -14.22
CA ILE A 378 -8.22 7.02 -15.62
C ILE A 378 -9.40 7.97 -15.81
N LEU A 379 -10.59 7.61 -15.32
CA LEU A 379 -11.80 8.43 -15.45
C LEU A 379 -11.68 9.74 -14.67
N ILE A 380 -11.15 9.71 -13.45
CA ILE A 380 -10.93 10.91 -12.62
C ILE A 380 -9.90 11.82 -13.28
N THR A 381 -8.79 11.29 -13.77
CA THR A 381 -7.76 12.06 -14.50
C THR A 381 -8.34 12.69 -15.76
N MET A 382 -9.11 11.93 -16.55
CA MET A 382 -9.77 12.42 -17.76
C MET A 382 -10.73 13.58 -17.45
N LEU A 383 -11.55 13.42 -16.41
CA LEU A 383 -12.49 14.46 -15.98
C LEU A 383 -11.77 15.71 -15.48
N ALA A 384 -10.76 15.53 -14.62
CA ALA A 384 -9.98 16.63 -14.04
C ALA A 384 -9.28 17.44 -15.14
N VAL A 385 -8.56 16.78 -16.05
CA VAL A 385 -7.83 17.43 -17.14
C VAL A 385 -8.78 18.13 -18.11
N ALA A 386 -9.92 17.51 -18.46
CA ALA A 386 -10.92 18.12 -19.33
C ALA A 386 -11.56 19.38 -18.72
N ILE A 387 -11.90 19.34 -17.41
CA ILE A 387 -12.46 20.50 -16.70
C ILE A 387 -11.43 21.62 -16.60
N ILE A 388 -10.19 21.29 -16.18
CA ILE A 388 -9.12 22.28 -16.04
C ILE A 388 -8.79 22.89 -17.40
N GLY A 389 -8.67 22.07 -18.45
CA GLY A 389 -8.45 22.55 -19.82
C GLY A 389 -9.52 23.55 -20.27
N TYR A 390 -10.78 23.28 -19.95
CA TYR A 390 -11.87 24.20 -20.26
C TYR A 390 -11.80 25.50 -19.43
N ILE A 391 -11.59 25.41 -18.12
CA ILE A 391 -11.51 26.58 -17.23
C ILE A 391 -10.35 27.49 -17.63
N ILE A 392 -9.17 26.90 -17.88
CA ILE A 392 -7.99 27.68 -18.25
C ILE A 392 -8.16 28.32 -19.62
N ALA A 393 -8.82 27.67 -20.58
CA ALA A 393 -9.10 28.25 -21.88
C ALA A 393 -9.99 29.52 -21.80
N LEU A 394 -10.74 29.71 -20.72
CA LEU A 394 -11.52 30.93 -20.49
C LEU A 394 -10.66 32.14 -20.11
N LEU A 395 -9.50 31.98 -19.49
CA LEU A 395 -8.69 33.07 -18.94
C LEU A 395 -8.08 33.98 -20.02
N PRO A 396 -7.31 33.46 -21.01
CA PRO A 396 -6.70 34.31 -22.04
C PRO A 396 -7.75 35.01 -22.94
N THR A 397 -8.93 34.39 -23.11
CA THR A 397 -9.97 34.96 -23.93
C THR A 397 -10.68 36.17 -23.29
N ARG A 398 -10.50 36.41 -21.97
CA ARG A 398 -10.95 37.64 -21.32
C ARG A 398 -10.13 38.88 -21.74
N LEU A 399 -8.86 38.67 -22.12
CA LEU A 399 -8.01 39.75 -22.64
C LEU A 399 -8.51 40.35 -23.96
N LEU A 400 -9.29 39.58 -24.76
CA LEU A 400 -9.94 40.04 -25.97
C LEU A 400 -11.03 41.11 -25.70
N LYS A 401 -11.49 41.25 -24.43
CA LYS A 401 -12.53 42.22 -24.06
C LYS A 401 -11.96 43.61 -23.78
N ASN A 402 -10.71 43.74 -23.39
CA ASN A 402 -10.10 45.02 -22.97
C ASN A 402 -9.41 45.79 -24.11
N ASN A 403 -9.29 45.22 -25.29
CA ASN A 403 -8.61 45.84 -26.46
C ASN A 403 -9.59 46.20 -27.58
N SER A 404 -10.85 46.49 -27.26
CA SER A 404 -11.85 46.98 -28.20
C SER A 404 -12.32 48.38 -27.84
#